data_2d4ecf3a0ff2ccee0bf4195de56d5367
#
_entry.id   2d4ecf3a0ff2ccee0bf4195de56d5367
#
_cell.length_a   1.000
_cell.length_b   1.000
_cell.length_c   1.000
_cell.angle_alpha   90.00
_cell.angle_beta   90.00
_cell.angle_gamma   90.00
#
_symmetry.space_group_name_H-M   'P 1'
#
loop_
_entity.id
_entity.type
_entity.pdbx_description
1 polymer ?
#
loop_
_entity_poly.entity_id
_entity_poly.type
_entity_poly.pdbx_seq_one_letter_code
_entity_poly.pdbx_strand_id
1 'polypeptide(L)'
;MNNLFDVLEKNKFNYEDIKLKSYLFLKNTGHVYDLNVIIGFRGRQEFLKPLIDSFNRAFEYYHVRYGDKNFCMTFVEHSEKPDGKKEIEPENSYICTPGNVTDKYSRSFAYNFGVKYSNKAQYYLLHDLDILVKENFFEELYQNLKGSRCMQTYGKRRVLYLSQTLTPKVINKEIDFNLLNESSTDVSLPMYAGQPALGSKGGSIIIERDLYYEIGGFDPEVFWGYAAEDQMFWDKAMTVLGEVDYADNPPIDIFHMWHPPTSMTNPLVYEMENYMLQFRNMKKKDRFKVLEIQKNNLKNE
;
A
#
# COMPACT_ATOMS: atom_id res chain seq x y z
N MET A 1 12.50 27.83 -1.77
CA MET A 1 12.05 26.44 -1.75
C MET A 1 13.05 25.64 -0.95
N ASN A 2 12.57 24.83 -0.01
CA ASN A 2 13.46 23.97 0.77
C ASN A 2 14.05 22.88 -0.15
N ASN A 3 15.29 22.50 0.13
CA ASN A 3 15.95 21.40 -0.55
C ASN A 3 15.40 20.06 0.01
N LEU A 4 15.23 19.06 -0.83
CA LEU A 4 14.75 17.74 -0.40
C LEU A 4 15.62 17.15 0.73
N PHE A 5 16.94 17.26 0.65
CA PHE A 5 17.84 16.77 1.71
C PHE A 5 17.56 17.43 3.06
N ASP A 6 17.38 18.76 3.09
CA ASP A 6 17.12 19.51 4.31
C ASP A 6 15.79 19.08 4.95
N VAL A 7 14.77 18.82 4.13
CA VAL A 7 13.46 18.35 4.59
C VAL A 7 13.55 16.97 5.21
N LEU A 8 14.23 16.04 4.55
CA LEU A 8 14.41 14.67 5.05
C LEU A 8 15.22 14.61 6.35
N GLU A 9 16.22 15.49 6.50
CA GLU A 9 17.00 15.57 7.73
C GLU A 9 16.24 16.24 8.87
N LYS A 10 15.48 17.29 8.57
CA LYS A 10 14.72 18.05 9.56
C LYS A 10 13.51 17.33 10.11
N ASN A 11 12.82 16.57 9.28
CA ASN A 11 11.52 15.98 9.60
C ASN A 11 11.63 14.49 9.97
N LYS A 12 12.78 14.03 10.44
CA LYS A 12 12.98 12.62 10.85
C LYS A 12 11.93 12.15 11.83
N PHE A 13 11.40 10.97 11.60
CA PHE A 13 10.50 10.30 12.54
C PHE A 13 11.30 9.54 13.60
N ASN A 14 10.93 9.71 14.85
CA ASN A 14 11.33 8.81 15.91
C ASN A 14 10.29 7.69 16.01
N TYR A 15 10.49 6.62 15.24
CA TYR A 15 9.58 5.50 15.18
C TYR A 15 9.44 4.78 16.52
N GLU A 16 10.48 4.71 17.36
CA GLU A 16 10.42 4.09 18.68
C GLU A 16 9.54 4.88 19.66
N ASP A 17 9.68 6.22 19.71
CA ASP A 17 8.80 7.05 20.52
C ASP A 17 7.33 6.95 20.12
N ILE A 18 7.08 6.81 18.80
CA ILE A 18 5.73 6.63 18.27
C ILE A 18 5.20 5.25 18.66
N LYS A 19 6.03 4.20 18.56
CA LYS A 19 5.67 2.84 18.96
C LYS A 19 5.26 2.76 20.43
N LEU A 20 5.95 3.47 21.32
CA LEU A 20 5.59 3.50 22.75
C LEU A 20 4.19 4.09 23.01
N LYS A 21 3.68 4.91 22.09
CA LYS A 21 2.33 5.51 22.14
C LYS A 21 1.30 4.71 21.34
N SER A 22 1.73 3.63 20.67
CA SER A 22 0.91 2.84 19.76
C SER A 22 0.36 1.61 20.48
N TYR A 23 -0.82 1.16 20.02
CA TYR A 23 -1.40 -0.11 20.43
C TYR A 23 -1.00 -1.17 19.39
N LEU A 24 -0.29 -2.21 19.82
CA LEU A 24 0.17 -3.30 18.97
C LEU A 24 -0.46 -4.62 19.42
N PHE A 25 -1.21 -5.23 18.55
CA PHE A 25 -1.67 -6.61 18.67
C PHE A 25 -1.06 -7.41 17.51
N LEU A 26 0.10 -8.01 17.77
CA LEU A 26 0.84 -8.74 16.76
C LEU A 26 0.62 -10.25 16.96
N LYS A 27 0.21 -10.92 15.91
CA LYS A 27 0.23 -12.37 15.85
C LYS A 27 1.66 -12.84 15.56
N ASN A 28 2.52 -12.76 16.57
CA ASN A 28 3.90 -13.16 16.42
C ASN A 28 4.02 -14.67 16.57
N THR A 29 4.35 -15.35 15.49
CA THR A 29 4.62 -16.81 15.48
C THR A 29 6.11 -17.15 15.56
N GLY A 30 6.99 -16.14 15.59
CA GLY A 30 8.45 -16.34 15.51
C GLY A 30 8.93 -16.78 14.12
N HIS A 31 8.05 -16.95 13.16
CA HIS A 31 8.35 -17.34 11.79
C HIS A 31 8.50 -16.13 10.87
N VAL A 32 9.26 -16.30 9.79
CA VAL A 32 9.28 -15.38 8.65
C VAL A 32 8.22 -15.86 7.68
N TYR A 33 7.24 -15.00 7.38
CA TYR A 33 6.19 -15.30 6.43
C TYR A 33 6.71 -15.21 4.99
N ASP A 34 6.06 -15.91 4.06
CA ASP A 34 6.32 -15.73 2.62
C ASP A 34 5.83 -14.33 2.20
N LEU A 35 4.66 -13.94 2.71
CA LEU A 35 4.02 -12.66 2.38
C LEU A 35 3.28 -12.08 3.59
N ASN A 36 3.45 -10.79 3.82
CA ASN A 36 2.63 -10.02 4.75
C ASN A 36 1.91 -8.89 3.99
N VAL A 37 0.58 -8.94 4.01
CA VAL A 37 -0.27 -7.89 3.43
C VAL A 37 -0.39 -6.76 4.44
N ILE A 38 0.18 -5.60 4.14
CA ILE A 38 0.13 -4.41 4.99
C ILE A 38 -0.97 -3.48 4.47
N ILE A 39 -1.99 -3.24 5.30
CA ILE A 39 -3.13 -2.40 4.98
C ILE A 39 -3.10 -1.18 5.90
N GLY A 40 -2.81 -0.01 5.34
CA GLY A 40 -2.88 1.26 6.06
C GLY A 40 -4.26 1.89 5.92
N PHE A 41 -4.83 2.40 7.04
CA PHE A 41 -6.14 3.05 6.98
C PHE A 41 -6.37 4.09 8.07
N ARG A 42 -7.39 4.92 7.86
CA ARG A 42 -7.98 5.85 8.84
C ARG A 42 -9.45 6.06 8.48
N GLY A 43 -10.34 5.67 9.40
CA GLY A 43 -11.78 5.64 9.08
C GLY A 43 -12.11 4.56 8.07
N ARG A 44 -13.29 4.64 7.45
CA ARG A 44 -13.78 3.70 6.42
C ARG A 44 -13.79 2.24 6.89
N GLN A 45 -14.14 2.01 8.17
CA GLN A 45 -14.16 0.65 8.76
C GLN A 45 -15.12 -0.29 8.01
N GLU A 46 -16.13 0.26 7.31
CA GLU A 46 -17.05 -0.49 6.45
C GLU A 46 -16.36 -1.28 5.33
N PHE A 47 -15.15 -0.89 4.94
CA PHE A 47 -14.38 -1.61 3.91
C PHE A 47 -13.50 -2.73 4.48
N LEU A 48 -13.28 -2.77 5.80
CA LEU A 48 -12.40 -3.78 6.42
C LEU A 48 -12.91 -5.20 6.15
N LYS A 49 -14.19 -5.46 6.46
CA LYS A 49 -14.74 -6.81 6.32
C LYS A 49 -14.75 -7.32 4.88
N PRO A 50 -15.25 -6.59 3.86
CA PRO A 50 -15.16 -7.05 2.48
C PRO A 50 -13.72 -7.25 2.01
N LEU A 51 -12.77 -6.42 2.43
CA LEU A 51 -11.37 -6.61 2.13
C LEU A 51 -10.82 -7.90 2.75
N ILE A 52 -11.02 -8.11 4.06
CA ILE A 52 -10.60 -9.32 4.77
C ILE A 52 -11.21 -10.57 4.10
N ASP A 53 -12.50 -10.55 3.82
CA ASP A 53 -13.18 -11.65 3.15
C ASP A 53 -12.57 -11.94 1.75
N SER A 54 -12.15 -10.91 1.01
CA SER A 54 -11.52 -11.08 -0.31
C SER A 54 -10.16 -11.77 -0.20
N PHE A 55 -9.32 -11.34 0.75
CA PHE A 55 -8.01 -11.95 0.99
C PHE A 55 -8.12 -13.36 1.55
N ASN A 56 -9.03 -13.60 2.51
CA ASN A 56 -9.23 -14.93 3.09
C ASN A 56 -9.62 -15.94 2.00
N ARG A 57 -10.52 -15.60 1.06
CA ARG A 57 -10.85 -16.45 -0.08
C ARG A 57 -9.63 -16.68 -0.98
N ALA A 58 -8.84 -15.65 -1.24
CA ALA A 58 -7.67 -15.77 -2.09
C ALA A 58 -6.57 -16.64 -1.42
N PHE A 59 -6.38 -16.53 -0.11
CA PHE A 59 -5.47 -17.41 0.64
C PHE A 59 -5.94 -18.86 0.62
N GLU A 60 -7.23 -19.11 0.90
CA GLU A 60 -7.82 -20.45 0.88
C GLU A 60 -7.71 -21.08 -0.52
N TYR A 61 -8.07 -20.32 -1.58
CA TYR A 61 -7.95 -20.76 -2.96
C TYR A 61 -6.53 -21.19 -3.31
N TYR A 62 -5.53 -20.40 -2.90
CA TYR A 62 -4.12 -20.68 -3.15
C TYR A 62 -3.65 -21.90 -2.35
N HIS A 63 -3.99 -21.94 -1.05
CA HIS A 63 -3.62 -23.03 -0.14
C HIS A 63 -4.12 -24.39 -0.63
N VAL A 64 -5.39 -24.49 -1.02
CA VAL A 64 -6.00 -25.74 -1.53
C VAL A 64 -5.30 -26.25 -2.79
N ARG A 65 -4.78 -25.39 -3.64
CA ARG A 65 -4.16 -25.77 -4.92
C ARG A 65 -2.67 -26.00 -4.86
N TYR A 66 -1.97 -25.22 -4.06
CA TYR A 66 -0.50 -25.12 -4.11
C TYR A 66 0.17 -25.47 -2.79
N GLY A 67 -0.60 -25.76 -1.73
CA GLY A 67 -0.10 -26.10 -0.42
C GLY A 67 0.32 -24.88 0.41
N ASP A 68 1.11 -25.12 1.45
CA ASP A 68 1.36 -24.16 2.50
C ASP A 68 2.33 -23.04 2.10
N LYS A 69 1.77 -21.90 1.76
CA LYS A 69 2.44 -20.63 1.87
C LYS A 69 2.02 -19.95 3.16
N ASN A 70 2.99 -19.42 3.88
CA ASN A 70 2.71 -18.68 5.11
C ASN A 70 2.35 -17.24 4.78
N PHE A 71 1.06 -16.95 4.75
CA PHE A 71 0.53 -15.61 4.56
C PHE A 71 0.07 -15.00 5.89
N CYS A 72 0.19 -13.70 6.03
CA CYS A 72 -0.44 -12.96 7.12
C CYS A 72 -0.92 -11.58 6.64
N MET A 73 -1.85 -11.00 7.40
CA MET A 73 -2.28 -9.62 7.19
C MET A 73 -1.95 -8.78 8.43
N THR A 74 -1.57 -7.54 8.19
CA THR A 74 -1.32 -6.54 9.21
C THR A 74 -2.07 -5.26 8.87
N PHE A 75 -2.98 -4.88 9.74
CA PHE A 75 -3.77 -3.67 9.62
C PHE A 75 -3.14 -2.57 10.46
N VAL A 76 -2.87 -1.42 9.82
CA VAL A 76 -2.25 -0.26 10.47
C VAL A 76 -3.22 0.90 10.45
N GLU A 77 -3.89 1.13 11.57
CA GLU A 77 -4.78 2.26 11.77
C GLU A 77 -3.98 3.48 12.21
N HIS A 78 -3.96 4.51 11.36
CA HIS A 78 -3.32 5.79 11.67
C HIS A 78 -4.32 6.66 12.42
N SER A 79 -4.49 6.41 13.72
CA SER A 79 -5.48 7.05 14.60
C SER A 79 -4.98 7.05 16.04
N GLU A 80 -5.51 7.96 16.86
CA GLU A 80 -5.27 7.99 18.31
C GLU A 80 -6.04 6.88 19.05
N LYS A 81 -7.12 6.37 18.46
CA LYS A 81 -7.99 5.37 19.06
C LYS A 81 -8.15 4.16 18.16
N PRO A 82 -8.15 2.95 18.73
CA PRO A 82 -8.23 1.70 17.95
C PRO A 82 -9.69 1.37 17.53
N ASP A 83 -10.32 2.27 16.79
CA ASP A 83 -11.75 2.15 16.42
C ASP A 83 -12.01 1.00 15.44
N GLY A 84 -11.04 0.67 14.57
CA GLY A 84 -11.13 -0.42 13.61
C GLY A 84 -10.88 -1.81 14.20
N LYS A 85 -10.36 -1.93 15.43
CA LYS A 85 -9.95 -3.20 16.03
C LYS A 85 -11.07 -4.26 16.08
N LYS A 86 -12.30 -3.84 16.30
CA LYS A 86 -13.46 -4.74 16.41
C LYS A 86 -13.84 -5.45 15.10
N GLU A 87 -13.43 -4.88 13.97
CA GLU A 87 -13.70 -5.44 12.64
C GLU A 87 -12.59 -6.39 12.17
N ILE A 88 -11.48 -6.46 12.92
CA ILE A 88 -10.30 -7.24 12.55
C ILE A 88 -10.26 -8.52 13.35
N GLU A 89 -10.28 -9.63 12.64
CA GLU A 89 -10.28 -10.99 13.19
C GLU A 89 -8.98 -11.27 13.98
N PRO A 90 -9.06 -12.12 15.06
CA PRO A 90 -7.91 -12.35 15.96
C PRO A 90 -6.67 -12.99 15.31
N GLU A 91 -6.82 -13.64 14.16
CA GLU A 91 -5.73 -14.21 13.39
C GLU A 91 -4.87 -13.16 12.68
N ASN A 92 -5.37 -11.96 12.52
CA ASN A 92 -4.67 -10.85 11.87
C ASN A 92 -3.91 -9.99 12.89
N SER A 93 -2.78 -9.45 12.47
CA SER A 93 -2.08 -8.44 13.25
C SER A 93 -2.76 -7.08 13.11
N TYR A 94 -2.79 -6.32 14.19
CA TYR A 94 -3.37 -4.99 14.21
C TYR A 94 -2.47 -4.01 14.96
N ILE A 95 -2.27 -2.86 14.39
CA ILE A 95 -1.52 -1.74 14.94
C ILE A 95 -2.40 -0.51 14.88
N CYS A 96 -2.58 0.18 16.00
CA CYS A 96 -3.14 1.52 16.03
C CYS A 96 -2.05 2.49 16.47
N THR A 97 -1.77 3.48 15.66
CA THR A 97 -0.70 4.44 15.92
C THR A 97 -1.18 5.88 15.70
N PRO A 98 -0.91 6.79 16.65
CA PRO A 98 -1.23 8.20 16.48
C PRO A 98 -0.41 8.86 15.36
N GLY A 99 0.65 8.20 14.90
CA GLY A 99 1.55 8.77 13.92
C GLY A 99 2.28 9.99 14.44
N ASN A 100 2.70 10.84 13.51
CA ASN A 100 3.23 12.14 13.84
C ASN A 100 2.14 13.20 13.68
N VAL A 101 1.61 13.67 14.77
CA VAL A 101 0.96 14.97 15.07
C VAL A 101 0.22 15.72 13.92
N THR A 102 0.03 15.15 12.76
CA THR A 102 -0.78 15.76 11.72
C THR A 102 -2.22 15.24 11.80
N ASP A 103 -3.19 16.13 11.76
CA ASP A 103 -4.62 15.78 11.67
C ASP A 103 -4.98 15.01 10.39
N LYS A 104 -3.98 14.71 9.57
CA LYS A 104 -4.14 14.06 8.26
C LYS A 104 -3.61 12.64 8.27
N TYR A 105 -4.34 11.76 7.58
CA TYR A 105 -3.86 10.42 7.29
C TYR A 105 -2.60 10.46 6.42
N SER A 106 -1.60 9.67 6.77
CA SER A 106 -0.42 9.42 5.94
C SER A 106 -0.31 7.93 5.64
N ARG A 107 -0.59 7.56 4.41
CA ARG A 107 -0.41 6.20 3.90
C ARG A 107 1.07 5.79 3.96
N SER A 108 1.95 6.71 3.58
CA SER A 108 3.41 6.52 3.65
C SER A 108 3.86 6.13 5.05
N PHE A 109 3.36 6.84 6.07
CA PHE A 109 3.67 6.53 7.46
C PHE A 109 3.10 5.16 7.89
N ALA A 110 1.83 4.89 7.56
CA ALA A 110 1.18 3.63 7.92
C ALA A 110 1.92 2.42 7.34
N TYR A 111 2.35 2.48 6.08
CA TYR A 111 3.13 1.42 5.46
C TYR A 111 4.51 1.24 6.09
N ASN A 112 5.27 2.32 6.30
CA ASN A 112 6.57 2.24 6.97
C ASN A 112 6.45 1.66 8.37
N PHE A 113 5.47 2.11 9.14
CA PHE A 113 5.23 1.63 10.50
C PHE A 113 4.81 0.15 10.51
N GLY A 114 3.93 -0.24 9.58
CA GLY A 114 3.53 -1.64 9.40
C GLY A 114 4.71 -2.54 9.04
N VAL A 115 5.52 -2.18 8.06
CA VAL A 115 6.71 -2.95 7.66
C VAL A 115 7.72 -3.06 8.80
N LYS A 116 7.93 -1.99 9.57
CA LYS A 116 8.92 -1.96 10.66
C LYS A 116 8.50 -2.82 11.86
N TYR A 117 7.22 -2.77 12.25
CA TYR A 117 6.78 -3.34 13.54
C TYR A 117 5.84 -4.54 13.42
N SER A 118 5.46 -4.95 12.21
CA SER A 118 4.65 -6.16 12.03
C SER A 118 5.50 -7.43 11.86
N ASN A 119 4.83 -8.51 11.47
CA ASN A 119 5.49 -9.77 11.19
C ASN A 119 6.46 -9.67 10.02
N LYS A 120 7.65 -10.19 10.18
CA LYS A 120 8.65 -10.27 9.11
C LYS A 120 8.16 -11.20 8.01
N ALA A 121 8.35 -10.78 6.76
CA ALA A 121 8.02 -11.58 5.59
C ALA A 121 9.11 -11.46 4.52
N GLN A 122 9.15 -12.40 3.58
CA GLN A 122 10.01 -12.30 2.41
C GLN A 122 9.56 -11.16 1.51
N TYR A 123 8.24 -11.06 1.30
CA TYR A 123 7.60 -10.00 0.55
C TYR A 123 6.59 -9.25 1.40
N TYR A 124 6.43 -7.97 1.15
CA TYR A 124 5.31 -7.16 1.64
C TYR A 124 4.39 -6.80 0.47
N LEU A 125 3.10 -7.00 0.68
CA LEU A 125 2.05 -6.49 -0.20
C LEU A 125 1.44 -5.26 0.45
N LEU A 126 1.79 -4.08 -0.04
CA LEU A 126 1.28 -2.80 0.42
C LEU A 126 -0.03 -2.54 -0.32
N HIS A 127 -1.15 -2.54 0.40
CA HIS A 127 -2.46 -2.62 -0.21
C HIS A 127 -3.45 -1.61 0.41
N ASP A 128 -4.19 -0.90 -0.44
CA ASP A 128 -5.17 0.07 0.01
C ASP A 128 -6.45 -0.61 0.51
N LEU A 129 -7.08 -0.04 1.53
CA LEU A 129 -8.25 -0.58 2.22
C LEU A 129 -9.47 -0.78 1.30
N ASP A 130 -9.60 0.05 0.29
CA ASP A 130 -10.76 0.10 -0.61
C ASP A 130 -10.60 -0.72 -1.89
N ILE A 131 -9.61 -1.62 -1.93
CA ILE A 131 -9.31 -2.47 -3.08
C ILE A 131 -9.58 -3.94 -2.74
N LEU A 132 -10.42 -4.61 -3.53
CA LEU A 132 -10.71 -6.04 -3.42
C LEU A 132 -9.93 -6.84 -4.44
N VAL A 133 -9.59 -8.08 -4.08
CA VAL A 133 -8.88 -9.04 -4.93
C VAL A 133 -9.74 -10.27 -5.19
N LYS A 134 -9.64 -10.87 -6.39
CA LYS A 134 -10.32 -12.14 -6.74
C LYS A 134 -9.68 -13.32 -6.02
N GLU A 135 -10.41 -14.43 -5.96
CA GLU A 135 -9.93 -15.67 -5.32
C GLU A 135 -8.63 -16.22 -5.93
N ASN A 136 -8.43 -16.09 -7.24
CA ASN A 136 -7.23 -16.53 -7.94
C ASN A 136 -6.05 -15.53 -7.88
N PHE A 137 -6.17 -14.44 -7.13
CA PHE A 137 -5.21 -13.34 -7.10
C PHE A 137 -3.78 -13.81 -6.80
N PHE A 138 -3.57 -14.66 -5.79
CA PHE A 138 -2.20 -15.09 -5.43
C PHE A 138 -1.61 -16.07 -6.44
N GLU A 139 -2.43 -16.89 -7.10
CA GLU A 139 -1.98 -17.73 -8.20
C GLU A 139 -1.40 -16.87 -9.33
N GLU A 140 -2.18 -15.88 -9.79
CA GLU A 140 -1.76 -14.97 -10.85
C GLU A 140 -0.60 -14.08 -10.42
N LEU A 141 -0.60 -13.61 -9.15
CA LEU A 141 0.47 -12.78 -8.59
C LEU A 141 1.81 -13.52 -8.62
N TYR A 142 1.86 -14.77 -8.13
CA TYR A 142 3.10 -15.56 -8.12
C TYR A 142 3.54 -15.98 -9.52
N GLN A 143 2.61 -16.14 -10.46
CA GLN A 143 2.94 -16.35 -11.88
C GLN A 143 3.65 -15.12 -12.49
N ASN A 144 3.23 -13.91 -12.11
CA ASN A 144 3.83 -12.67 -12.57
C ASN A 144 5.14 -12.34 -11.83
N LEU A 145 5.24 -12.69 -10.55
CA LEU A 145 6.35 -12.25 -9.68
C LEU A 145 7.72 -12.84 -10.07
N LYS A 146 7.78 -13.93 -10.78
CA LYS A 146 8.93 -14.74 -11.25
C LYS A 146 10.29 -14.01 -11.25
N GLY A 147 10.88 -13.83 -10.05
CA GLY A 147 12.17 -13.18 -9.87
C GLY A 147 12.13 -11.65 -9.81
N SER A 148 10.98 -11.03 -9.94
CA SER A 148 10.83 -9.60 -9.71
C SER A 148 10.93 -9.29 -8.21
N ARG A 149 11.69 -8.25 -7.87
CA ARG A 149 11.85 -7.78 -6.49
C ARG A 149 10.78 -6.76 -6.09
N CYS A 150 10.14 -6.11 -7.08
CA CYS A 150 9.08 -5.14 -6.85
C CYS A 150 8.17 -5.06 -8.09
N MET A 151 6.87 -5.11 -7.87
CA MET A 151 5.90 -5.12 -8.95
C MET A 151 4.59 -4.45 -8.53
N GLN A 152 3.92 -3.76 -9.46
CA GLN A 152 2.51 -3.42 -9.35
C GLN A 152 1.69 -4.70 -9.47
N THR A 153 0.80 -4.98 -8.51
CA THR A 153 0.11 -6.29 -8.43
C THR A 153 -1.07 -6.44 -9.38
N TYR A 154 -1.32 -5.46 -10.21
CA TYR A 154 -2.37 -5.49 -11.23
C TYR A 154 -1.82 -5.06 -12.58
N GLY A 155 -2.51 -5.48 -13.65
CA GLY A 155 -2.14 -5.14 -15.01
C GLY A 155 -2.36 -3.66 -15.32
N LYS A 156 -1.72 -3.17 -16.37
CA LYS A 156 -1.92 -1.80 -16.85
C LYS A 156 -3.40 -1.58 -17.14
N ARG A 157 -4.00 -0.53 -16.54
CA ARG A 157 -5.42 -0.19 -16.66
C ARG A 157 -6.40 -1.26 -16.14
N ARG A 158 -5.97 -2.08 -15.20
CA ARG A 158 -6.78 -3.19 -14.65
C ARG A 158 -7.34 -2.87 -13.25
N VAL A 159 -7.43 -1.60 -12.87
CA VAL A 159 -8.21 -1.14 -11.71
C VAL A 159 -9.65 -0.92 -12.15
N LEU A 160 -10.55 -1.74 -11.66
CA LEU A 160 -11.97 -1.71 -12.01
C LEU A 160 -12.74 -0.98 -10.91
N TYR A 161 -13.19 0.22 -11.20
CA TYR A 161 -13.89 1.06 -10.23
C TYR A 161 -15.35 0.64 -10.11
N LEU A 162 -15.75 0.26 -8.89
CA LEU A 162 -17.15 -0.01 -8.58
C LEU A 162 -17.92 1.31 -8.47
N SER A 163 -19.16 1.34 -8.96
CA SER A 163 -20.02 2.51 -8.83
C SER A 163 -20.48 2.74 -7.39
N GLN A 164 -20.99 3.94 -7.14
CA GLN A 164 -21.62 4.29 -5.86
C GLN A 164 -22.79 3.35 -5.50
N THR A 165 -23.48 2.81 -6.50
CA THR A 165 -24.63 1.90 -6.30
C THR A 165 -24.19 0.44 -6.17
N LEU A 166 -23.07 0.07 -6.75
CA LEU A 166 -22.56 -1.31 -6.75
C LEU A 166 -21.77 -1.62 -5.46
N THR A 167 -20.98 -0.67 -4.96
CA THR A 167 -20.18 -0.85 -3.76
C THR A 167 -21.00 -1.32 -2.54
N PRO A 168 -22.14 -0.69 -2.17
CA PRO A 168 -22.96 -1.19 -1.05
C PRO A 168 -23.45 -2.62 -1.26
N LYS A 169 -23.80 -3.01 -2.48
CA LYS A 169 -24.26 -4.37 -2.78
C LYS A 169 -23.15 -5.42 -2.57
N VAL A 170 -21.90 -5.06 -2.92
CA VAL A 170 -20.73 -5.91 -2.66
C VAL A 170 -20.47 -6.00 -1.16
N ILE A 171 -20.48 -4.88 -0.43
CA ILE A 171 -20.29 -4.84 1.02
C ILE A 171 -21.34 -5.69 1.75
N ASN A 172 -22.60 -5.60 1.33
CA ASN A 172 -23.71 -6.36 1.91
C ASN A 172 -23.78 -7.81 1.41
N LYS A 173 -22.84 -8.27 0.56
CA LYS A 173 -22.83 -9.61 -0.05
C LYS A 173 -24.06 -9.93 -0.92
N GLU A 174 -24.74 -8.90 -1.44
CA GLU A 174 -25.84 -9.06 -2.40
C GLU A 174 -25.30 -9.45 -3.79
N ILE A 175 -24.05 -9.13 -4.07
CA ILE A 175 -23.34 -9.47 -5.30
C ILE A 175 -21.99 -10.06 -4.93
N ASP A 176 -21.67 -11.21 -5.54
CA ASP A 176 -20.33 -11.77 -5.46
C ASP A 176 -19.40 -11.03 -6.43
N PHE A 177 -18.45 -10.30 -5.89
CA PHE A 177 -17.50 -9.53 -6.70
C PHE A 177 -16.57 -10.40 -7.56
N ASN A 178 -16.39 -11.69 -7.26
CA ASN A 178 -15.63 -12.60 -8.12
C ASN A 178 -16.29 -12.80 -9.50
N LEU A 179 -17.58 -12.55 -9.60
CA LEU A 179 -18.33 -12.62 -10.86
C LEU A 179 -18.26 -11.31 -11.66
N LEU A 180 -17.71 -10.25 -11.06
CA LEU A 180 -17.58 -8.96 -11.73
C LEU A 180 -16.44 -8.99 -12.75
N ASN A 181 -16.63 -8.26 -13.84
CA ASN A 181 -15.65 -8.06 -14.89
C ASN A 181 -15.74 -6.61 -15.42
N GLU A 182 -14.95 -6.27 -16.42
CA GLU A 182 -14.94 -4.93 -17.02
C GLU A 182 -16.33 -4.43 -17.43
N SER A 183 -17.20 -5.30 -17.92
CA SER A 183 -18.56 -4.91 -18.37
C SER A 183 -19.51 -4.64 -17.20
N SER A 184 -19.18 -5.12 -16.00
CA SER A 184 -20.00 -4.94 -14.80
C SER A 184 -19.67 -3.67 -14.02
N THR A 185 -18.56 -3.03 -14.34
CA THR A 185 -18.05 -1.86 -13.62
C THR A 185 -18.41 -0.59 -14.37
N ASP A 186 -18.61 0.49 -13.63
CA ASP A 186 -18.77 1.81 -14.22
C ASP A 186 -17.41 2.35 -14.66
N VAL A 187 -16.94 1.88 -15.82
CA VAL A 187 -15.65 2.29 -16.41
C VAL A 187 -15.67 3.77 -16.83
N SER A 188 -16.85 4.41 -16.73
CA SER A 188 -17.05 5.81 -17.10
C SER A 188 -16.64 6.81 -16.02
N LEU A 189 -16.14 6.38 -14.87
CA LEU A 189 -15.69 7.31 -13.84
C LEU A 189 -14.50 8.13 -14.36
N PRO A 190 -14.67 9.44 -14.52
CA PRO A 190 -13.79 10.29 -15.30
C PRO A 190 -12.44 10.61 -14.61
N MET A 191 -12.11 10.00 -13.48
CA MET A 191 -10.83 10.27 -12.83
C MET A 191 -9.61 10.01 -13.73
N TYR A 192 -9.80 9.22 -14.80
CA TYR A 192 -8.73 8.91 -15.76
C TYR A 192 -9.20 8.85 -17.21
N ALA A 193 -10.41 9.30 -17.52
CA ALA A 193 -10.87 9.43 -18.90
C ALA A 193 -10.00 10.44 -19.63
N GLY A 194 -9.16 9.97 -20.54
CA GLY A 194 -8.32 10.82 -21.39
C GLY A 194 -6.81 10.72 -21.16
N GLN A 195 -6.33 9.94 -20.19
CA GLN A 195 -4.89 9.66 -20.07
C GLN A 195 -4.57 8.23 -20.54
N PRO A 196 -4.13 8.06 -21.78
CA PRO A 196 -4.05 6.74 -22.38
C PRO A 196 -2.87 5.89 -21.93
N ALA A 197 -1.95 6.35 -21.11
CA ALA A 197 -0.68 5.68 -21.06
C ALA A 197 -0.07 5.41 -19.69
N LEU A 198 -0.53 6.07 -18.67
CA LEU A 198 0.06 5.88 -17.35
C LEU A 198 -0.96 5.12 -16.49
N GLY A 199 -0.78 3.81 -16.35
CA GLY A 199 -1.52 3.03 -15.39
C GLY A 199 -1.50 3.72 -14.04
N SER A 200 -2.58 3.61 -13.27
CA SER A 200 -2.59 4.03 -11.87
C SER A 200 -1.34 3.46 -11.20
N LYS A 201 -0.57 4.30 -10.52
CA LYS A 201 0.56 3.84 -9.72
C LYS A 201 0.13 3.88 -8.27
N GLY A 202 0.23 2.76 -7.59
CA GLY A 202 -0.17 2.68 -6.18
C GLY A 202 -1.37 1.78 -5.95
N GLY A 203 -1.96 1.86 -4.77
CA GLY A 203 -3.10 1.05 -4.36
C GLY A 203 -2.77 -0.40 -4.01
N SER A 204 -1.89 -1.06 -4.76
CA SER A 204 -1.46 -2.43 -4.47
C SER A 204 -0.08 -2.72 -5.07
N ILE A 205 0.93 -2.87 -4.22
CA ILE A 205 2.34 -3.03 -4.60
C ILE A 205 2.94 -4.19 -3.83
N ILE A 206 3.55 -5.16 -4.52
CA ILE A 206 4.36 -6.19 -3.87
C ILE A 206 5.84 -5.81 -3.98
N ILE A 207 6.57 -5.95 -2.87
CA ILE A 207 7.99 -5.63 -2.80
C ILE A 207 8.73 -6.60 -1.88
N GLU A 208 9.91 -7.03 -2.30
CA GLU A 208 10.82 -7.79 -1.47
C GLU A 208 11.26 -6.96 -0.26
N ARG A 209 11.29 -7.57 0.93
CA ARG A 209 11.64 -6.89 2.18
C ARG A 209 12.97 -6.14 2.11
N ASP A 210 14.01 -6.79 1.59
CA ASP A 210 15.34 -6.19 1.59
C ASP A 210 15.40 -5.00 0.63
N LEU A 211 14.69 -5.06 -0.50
CA LEU A 211 14.53 -3.92 -1.40
C LEU A 211 13.75 -2.77 -0.76
N TYR A 212 12.69 -3.09 0.02
CA TYR A 212 11.94 -2.05 0.74
C TYR A 212 12.84 -1.21 1.64
N TYR A 213 13.70 -1.87 2.41
CA TYR A 213 14.68 -1.19 3.25
C TYR A 213 15.81 -0.53 2.43
N GLU A 214 16.22 -1.12 1.32
CA GLU A 214 17.23 -0.56 0.41
C GLU A 214 16.81 0.78 -0.16
N ILE A 215 15.53 0.91 -0.57
CA ILE A 215 14.98 2.18 -1.09
C ILE A 215 14.52 3.14 0.01
N GLY A 216 14.54 2.73 1.29
CA GLY A 216 14.10 3.53 2.44
C GLY A 216 12.57 3.65 2.58
N GLY A 217 11.82 2.66 2.08
CA GLY A 217 10.35 2.64 2.16
C GLY A 217 9.66 3.81 1.48
N PHE A 218 8.56 4.29 2.05
CA PHE A 218 7.90 5.55 1.67
C PHE A 218 8.55 6.75 2.38
N ASP A 219 8.11 7.97 2.04
CA ASP A 219 8.69 9.22 2.54
C ASP A 219 7.65 10.05 3.33
N PRO A 220 7.24 9.59 4.54
CA PRO A 220 6.23 10.29 5.34
C PRO A 220 6.70 11.67 5.83
N GLU A 221 8.01 11.91 5.81
CA GLU A 221 8.60 13.22 6.13
C GLU A 221 8.21 14.29 5.11
N VAL A 222 7.84 13.85 3.91
CA VAL A 222 7.52 14.71 2.76
C VAL A 222 6.06 14.61 2.38
N PHE A 223 5.49 13.39 2.38
CA PHE A 223 4.17 13.11 1.83
C PHE A 223 3.15 12.72 2.91
N TRP A 224 2.08 13.50 3.01
CA TRP A 224 0.94 13.26 3.89
C TRP A 224 -0.34 13.84 3.28
N GLY A 225 -1.47 13.19 3.55
CA GLY A 225 -2.72 13.42 2.82
C GLY A 225 -2.61 12.90 1.39
N TYR A 226 -3.38 13.47 0.46
CA TYR A 226 -3.31 13.14 -0.96
C TYR A 226 -2.11 13.85 -1.61
N ALA A 227 -1.20 13.08 -2.16
CA ALA A 227 0.05 13.60 -2.75
C ALA A 227 0.64 12.60 -3.78
N ALA A 228 1.89 12.85 -4.19
CA ALA A 228 2.61 12.04 -5.17
C ALA A 228 3.48 10.93 -4.53
N GLU A 229 3.08 10.40 -3.37
CA GLU A 229 3.86 9.42 -2.59
C GLU A 229 4.13 8.13 -3.37
N ASP A 230 3.14 7.63 -4.10
CA ASP A 230 3.31 6.43 -4.94
C ASP A 230 4.33 6.66 -6.04
N GLN A 231 4.26 7.83 -6.66
CA GLN A 231 5.18 8.18 -7.74
C GLN A 231 6.62 8.27 -7.24
N MET A 232 6.83 8.86 -6.05
CA MET A 232 8.16 8.93 -5.43
C MET A 232 8.67 7.54 -5.06
N PHE A 233 7.80 6.67 -4.51
CA PHE A 233 8.15 5.29 -4.21
C PHE A 233 8.65 4.54 -5.44
N TRP A 234 7.92 4.66 -6.58
CA TRP A 234 8.32 4.06 -7.84
C TRP A 234 9.63 4.64 -8.39
N ASP A 235 9.83 5.94 -8.28
CA ASP A 235 11.07 6.60 -8.74
C ASP A 235 12.28 6.11 -7.92
N LYS A 236 12.11 5.82 -6.63
CA LYS A 236 13.13 5.20 -5.78
C LYS A 236 13.40 3.76 -6.19
N ALA A 237 12.36 2.95 -6.36
CA ALA A 237 12.49 1.56 -6.81
C ALA A 237 13.19 1.49 -8.17
N MET A 238 12.79 2.30 -9.14
CA MET A 238 13.43 2.40 -10.45
C MET A 238 14.90 2.87 -10.38
N THR A 239 15.28 3.67 -9.38
CA THR A 239 16.68 4.08 -9.20
C THR A 239 17.58 2.89 -8.93
N VAL A 240 17.08 1.87 -8.21
CA VAL A 240 17.79 0.63 -7.87
C VAL A 240 17.64 -0.42 -8.97
N LEU A 241 16.42 -0.67 -9.42
CA LEU A 241 16.09 -1.77 -10.34
C LEU A 241 16.28 -1.43 -11.82
N GLY A 242 16.19 -0.15 -12.18
CA GLY A 242 16.15 0.31 -13.57
C GLY A 242 14.74 0.38 -14.14
N GLU A 243 13.95 -0.66 -13.94
CA GLU A 243 12.56 -0.76 -14.36
C GLU A 243 11.70 -1.41 -13.29
N VAL A 244 10.41 -1.32 -13.41
CA VAL A 244 9.42 -1.95 -12.52
C VAL A 244 8.35 -2.63 -13.33
N ASP A 245 7.95 -3.81 -12.86
CA ASP A 245 7.01 -4.69 -13.52
C ASP A 245 5.54 -4.36 -13.15
N TYR A 246 4.65 -4.83 -14.01
CA TYR A 246 3.21 -4.89 -13.78
C TYR A 246 2.75 -6.34 -13.90
N ALA A 247 1.70 -6.71 -13.17
CA ALA A 247 1.09 -8.02 -13.30
C ALA A 247 0.22 -8.11 -14.57
N ASP A 248 0.88 -8.17 -15.71
CA ASP A 248 0.26 -8.16 -17.05
C ASP A 248 0.21 -9.54 -17.73
N ASN A 249 0.80 -10.59 -17.13
CA ASN A 249 0.88 -11.91 -17.76
C ASN A 249 0.69 -13.10 -16.80
N PRO A 250 -0.54 -13.53 -16.53
CA PRO A 250 -1.81 -12.95 -16.98
C PRO A 250 -2.09 -11.58 -16.32
N PRO A 251 -2.91 -10.71 -16.95
CA PRO A 251 -3.26 -9.43 -16.38
C PRO A 251 -4.20 -9.60 -15.19
N ILE A 252 -3.80 -9.06 -14.03
CA ILE A 252 -4.59 -9.14 -12.80
C ILE A 252 -5.55 -7.95 -12.72
N ASP A 253 -6.83 -8.22 -12.43
CA ASP A 253 -7.84 -7.24 -12.10
C ASP A 253 -7.92 -7.02 -10.60
N ILE A 254 -8.03 -5.76 -10.19
CA ILE A 254 -8.42 -5.38 -8.84
C ILE A 254 -9.66 -4.48 -8.88
N PHE A 255 -10.47 -4.52 -7.81
CA PHE A 255 -11.75 -3.79 -7.74
C PHE A 255 -11.66 -2.71 -6.69
N HIS A 256 -11.74 -1.45 -7.12
CA HIS A 256 -11.74 -0.31 -6.22
C HIS A 256 -13.17 0.01 -5.80
N MET A 257 -13.48 -0.13 -4.52
CA MET A 257 -14.77 0.24 -3.94
C MET A 257 -14.97 1.75 -3.99
N TRP A 258 -16.17 2.18 -4.37
CA TRP A 258 -16.46 3.60 -4.43
C TRP A 258 -16.48 4.22 -3.03
N HIS A 259 -15.91 5.39 -2.93
CA HIS A 259 -16.04 6.29 -1.79
C HIS A 259 -16.06 7.74 -2.29
N PRO A 260 -16.60 8.69 -1.51
CA PRO A 260 -16.50 10.09 -1.85
C PRO A 260 -15.03 10.47 -2.11
N PRO A 261 -14.74 11.22 -3.19
CA PRO A 261 -13.37 11.63 -3.46
C PRO A 261 -12.81 12.37 -2.24
N THR A 262 -11.65 11.96 -1.79
CA THR A 262 -10.89 12.72 -0.80
C THR A 262 -10.65 14.09 -1.42
N SER A 263 -10.99 15.17 -0.72
CA SER A 263 -10.82 16.51 -1.27
C SER A 263 -9.36 16.66 -1.73
N MET A 264 -9.17 16.88 -3.03
CA MET A 264 -7.85 17.10 -3.65
C MET A 264 -7.20 18.42 -3.18
N THR A 265 -7.79 19.06 -2.17
CA THR A 265 -7.33 20.31 -1.57
C THR A 265 -6.28 20.07 -0.49
N ASN A 266 -5.24 19.32 -0.81
CA ASN A 266 -4.03 19.41 0.01
C ASN A 266 -3.29 20.69 -0.42
N PRO A 267 -3.24 21.73 0.40
CA PRO A 267 -2.59 22.99 0.02
C PRO A 267 -1.09 22.86 -0.23
N LEU A 268 -0.49 21.74 0.22
CA LEU A 268 0.93 21.46 0.06
C LEU A 268 1.23 20.48 -1.08
N VAL A 269 0.24 20.08 -1.87
CA VAL A 269 0.45 19.13 -2.97
C VAL A 269 1.55 19.59 -3.94
N TYR A 270 1.57 20.89 -4.29
CA TYR A 270 2.61 21.43 -5.17
C TYR A 270 4.01 21.39 -4.56
N GLU A 271 4.13 21.58 -3.25
CA GLU A 271 5.42 21.47 -2.56
C GLU A 271 5.90 20.02 -2.58
N MET A 272 5.00 19.07 -2.32
CA MET A 272 5.29 17.64 -2.34
C MET A 272 5.68 17.16 -3.75
N GLU A 273 4.94 17.58 -4.78
CA GLU A 273 5.29 17.32 -6.18
C GLU A 273 6.66 17.90 -6.54
N ASN A 274 6.99 19.07 -6.02
CA ASN A 274 8.31 19.68 -6.25
C ASN A 274 9.45 18.85 -5.63
N TYR A 275 9.25 18.23 -4.46
CA TYR A 275 10.24 17.31 -3.90
C TYR A 275 10.45 16.08 -4.77
N MET A 276 9.37 15.50 -5.29
CA MET A 276 9.46 14.40 -6.27
C MET A 276 10.23 14.83 -7.53
N LEU A 277 9.95 16.02 -8.05
CA LEU A 277 10.66 16.56 -9.22
C LEU A 277 12.15 16.83 -8.93
N GLN A 278 12.48 17.31 -7.73
CA GLN A 278 13.87 17.44 -7.29
C GLN A 278 14.59 16.09 -7.35
N PHE A 279 13.98 15.02 -6.78
CA PHE A 279 14.54 13.68 -6.82
C PHE A 279 14.76 13.18 -8.27
N ARG A 280 13.77 13.36 -9.15
CA ARG A 280 13.86 12.97 -10.56
C ARG A 280 14.98 13.67 -11.32
N ASN A 281 15.22 14.94 -10.99
CA ASN A 281 16.24 15.76 -11.65
C ASN A 281 17.65 15.57 -11.08
N MET A 282 17.80 14.83 -9.97
CA MET A 282 19.10 14.54 -9.38
C MET A 282 19.90 13.59 -10.26
N LYS A 283 21.23 13.71 -10.23
CA LYS A 283 22.15 12.68 -10.75
C LYS A 283 21.94 11.38 -9.96
N LYS A 284 22.15 10.24 -10.62
CA LYS A 284 21.97 8.92 -10.01
C LYS A 284 22.68 8.80 -8.65
N LYS A 285 23.93 9.28 -8.53
CA LYS A 285 24.69 9.27 -7.27
C LYS A 285 24.00 10.03 -6.12
N ASP A 286 23.31 11.12 -6.43
CA ASP A 286 22.65 11.94 -5.41
C ASP A 286 21.28 11.33 -5.01
N ARG A 287 20.61 10.64 -5.94
CA ARG A 287 19.44 9.81 -5.61
C ARG A 287 19.82 8.72 -4.60
N PHE A 288 20.95 8.02 -4.79
CA PHE A 288 21.41 7.01 -3.82
C PHE A 288 21.70 7.61 -2.43
N LYS A 289 22.16 8.86 -2.33
CA LYS A 289 22.28 9.53 -1.01
C LYS A 289 20.92 9.75 -0.35
N VAL A 290 19.88 10.13 -1.13
CA VAL A 290 18.51 10.24 -0.60
C VAL A 290 18.03 8.89 -0.09
N LEU A 291 18.24 7.80 -0.86
CA LEU A 291 17.87 6.45 -0.43
C LEU A 291 18.59 6.06 0.87
N GLU A 292 19.87 6.39 1.02
CA GLU A 292 20.64 6.07 2.23
C GLU A 292 20.13 6.85 3.45
N ILE A 293 19.77 8.12 3.30
CA ILE A 293 19.14 8.90 4.38
C ILE A 293 17.83 8.26 4.82
N GLN A 294 16.95 7.92 3.87
CA GLN A 294 15.67 7.30 4.15
C GLN A 294 15.80 5.91 4.76
N LYS A 295 16.71 5.11 4.26
CA LYS A 295 17.04 3.79 4.83
C LYS A 295 17.46 3.91 6.28
N ASN A 296 18.31 4.89 6.60
CA ASN A 296 18.74 5.15 7.96
C ASN A 296 17.58 5.65 8.83
N ASN A 297 16.73 6.54 8.32
CA ASN A 297 15.54 7.00 9.03
C ASN A 297 14.58 5.84 9.35
N LEU A 298 14.38 4.91 8.42
CA LEU A 298 13.51 3.75 8.60
C LEU A 298 14.13 2.70 9.54
N LYS A 299 15.45 2.49 9.50
CA LYS A 299 16.16 1.48 10.29
C LYS A 299 16.54 1.94 11.70
N ASN A 300 16.69 3.24 11.93
CA ASN A 300 17.10 3.76 13.24
C ASN A 300 16.17 3.23 14.34
N GLU A 301 16.79 2.45 15.23
CA GLU A 301 16.23 1.93 16.47
C GLU A 301 16.31 3.00 17.58
#